data_63c5f2179211e0d029f0ba891aadfc02
#
_entry.id   63c5f2179211e0d029f0ba891aadfc02
#
_cell.length_a   1.000
_cell.length_b   1.000
_cell.length_c   1.000
_cell.angle_alpha   90.00
_cell.angle_beta   90.00
_cell.angle_gamma   90.00
#
_symmetry.space_group_name_H-M   'P 1'
#
loop_
_entity.id
_entity.type
_entity.pdbx_description
1 polymer ?
#
loop_
_entity_poly.entity_id
_entity_poly.type
_entity_poly.pdbx_seq_one_letter_code
_entity_poly.pdbx_strand_id
1 'polypeptide(L)'
;MSNETWGAIATWRMAHDGVKKASQILQSKGSAGDAVEELIKMVEAYPYYKTVGYGGLPNENGVVEMDAAFMDGDTLAQGAVAGIHNVFHAVSVARALSHEHYNSFRVGEGATQYAQLNGFEMRNMLTERAKKRWEKRRAEIADAKVKPYDGHDTVGAITLTPTGSMAAATSTSGLFMKRPGRVGDSPLSGSGFYVDSEIGGAAATGLGEDIMKGCLSYEIVRLMGTGRTPQQACDEAVYPFIEKLQRRYGQAGEFSLIAMDHAGHWGVATNVEFTFSVATTHQAPVILMAHPGPNQTTTIEPITQEWLDAYEKRIKAPIE
;
A
#
# COMPACT_ATOMS: atom_id res chain seq x y z
N MET A 1 -9.60 -3.12 33.92
CA MET A 1 -8.43 -2.66 33.16
C MET A 1 -8.95 -2.53 31.74
N SER A 2 -9.03 -1.33 31.20
CA SER A 2 -9.40 -1.13 29.78
C SER A 2 -8.34 -1.86 28.93
N ASN A 3 -8.77 -2.82 28.13
CA ASN A 3 -7.90 -3.43 27.12
C ASN A 3 -7.56 -2.31 26.13
N GLU A 4 -6.47 -1.60 26.35
CA GLU A 4 -5.95 -0.59 25.42
C GLU A 4 -5.36 -1.32 24.20
N THR A 5 -6.23 -1.71 23.26
CA THR A 5 -5.82 -2.43 22.06
C THR A 5 -5.28 -1.44 21.03
N TRP A 6 -4.07 -1.68 20.53
CA TRP A 6 -3.50 -0.98 19.40
C TRP A 6 -3.05 -1.98 18.33
N GLY A 7 -2.93 -1.54 17.08
CA GLY A 7 -2.48 -2.38 16.00
C GLY A 7 -1.93 -1.60 14.81
N ALA A 8 -1.05 -2.23 14.06
CA ALA A 8 -0.56 -1.78 12.76
C ALA A 8 -0.40 -2.98 11.84
N ILE A 9 -0.95 -2.89 10.64
CA ILE A 9 -0.78 -3.90 9.58
C ILE A 9 -0.44 -3.21 8.28
N ALA A 10 0.48 -3.80 7.49
CA ALA A 10 0.89 -3.22 6.22
C ALA A 10 1.28 -4.29 5.20
N THR A 11 1.07 -3.97 3.92
CA THR A 11 1.40 -4.83 2.80
C THR A 11 2.91 -4.94 2.61
N TRP A 12 3.35 -6.13 2.24
CA TRP A 12 4.73 -6.51 1.90
C TRP A 12 5.75 -6.45 3.06
N ARG A 13 6.79 -7.26 2.91
CA ARG A 13 7.97 -7.22 3.82
C ARG A 13 8.59 -5.82 3.90
N MET A 14 8.52 -5.04 2.82
CA MET A 14 9.13 -3.70 2.79
C MET A 14 8.58 -2.76 3.87
N ALA A 15 7.38 -2.99 4.36
CA ALA A 15 6.76 -2.19 5.40
C ALA A 15 7.17 -2.58 6.84
N HIS A 16 7.93 -3.66 7.04
CA HIS A 16 8.18 -4.20 8.37
C HIS A 16 8.85 -3.21 9.33
N ASP A 17 9.86 -2.49 8.86
CA ASP A 17 10.54 -1.50 9.71
C ASP A 17 9.61 -0.31 10.01
N GLY A 18 8.74 0.04 9.06
CA GLY A 18 7.65 1.00 9.27
C GLY A 18 6.61 0.52 10.30
N VAL A 19 6.22 -0.77 10.27
CA VAL A 19 5.33 -1.35 11.30
C VAL A 19 5.96 -1.31 12.69
N LYS A 20 7.28 -1.58 12.81
CA LYS A 20 8.00 -1.39 14.07
C LYS A 20 7.94 0.05 14.57
N LYS A 21 8.15 1.02 13.68
CA LYS A 21 8.07 2.45 14.02
C LYS A 21 6.66 2.85 14.44
N ALA A 22 5.64 2.43 13.67
CA ALA A 22 4.25 2.68 14.00
C ALA A 22 3.85 2.09 15.36
N SER A 23 4.28 0.85 15.67
CA SER A 23 4.01 0.24 16.98
C SER A 23 4.61 1.02 18.14
N GLN A 24 5.81 1.61 18.00
CA GLN A 24 6.40 2.48 19.01
C GLN A 24 5.57 3.76 19.24
N ILE A 25 5.09 4.38 18.16
CA ILE A 25 4.23 5.57 18.22
C ILE A 25 2.92 5.25 18.93
N LEU A 26 2.25 4.15 18.55
CA LEU A 26 0.97 3.71 19.13
C LEU A 26 1.11 3.34 20.61
N GLN A 27 2.17 2.62 21.00
CA GLN A 27 2.48 2.32 22.40
C GLN A 27 2.74 3.57 23.22
N SER A 28 3.31 4.61 22.62
CA SER A 28 3.55 5.91 23.25
C SER A 28 2.32 6.83 23.22
N LYS A 29 1.14 6.29 22.84
CA LYS A 29 -0.14 7.03 22.72
C LYS A 29 -0.11 8.14 21.67
N GLY A 30 0.70 7.99 20.63
CA GLY A 30 0.66 8.84 19.43
C GLY A 30 -0.59 8.58 18.59
N SER A 31 -0.90 9.49 17.65
CA SER A 31 -2.09 9.36 16.79
C SER A 31 -1.97 8.24 15.76
N ALA A 32 -3.09 7.70 15.31
CA ALA A 32 -3.14 6.74 14.21
C ALA A 32 -2.56 7.35 12.92
N GLY A 33 -2.90 8.61 12.65
CA GLY A 33 -2.37 9.35 11.50
C GLY A 33 -0.86 9.49 11.51
N ASP A 34 -0.24 9.82 12.66
CA ASP A 34 1.23 9.90 12.78
C ASP A 34 1.89 8.55 12.59
N ALA A 35 1.27 7.50 13.15
CA ALA A 35 1.79 6.14 13.05
C ALA A 35 1.78 5.63 11.60
N VAL A 36 0.68 5.81 10.86
CA VAL A 36 0.57 5.35 9.47
C VAL A 36 1.45 6.18 8.54
N GLU A 37 1.53 7.50 8.73
CA GLU A 37 2.39 8.36 7.91
C GLU A 37 3.86 7.98 8.07
N GLU A 38 4.36 7.89 9.31
CA GLU A 38 5.75 7.50 9.57
C GLU A 38 6.07 6.10 9.04
N LEU A 39 5.12 5.16 9.10
CA LEU A 39 5.26 3.84 8.51
C LEU A 39 5.51 3.95 6.99
N ILE A 40 4.67 4.68 6.28
CA ILE A 40 4.78 4.81 4.82
C ILE A 40 6.04 5.59 4.42
N LYS A 41 6.39 6.66 5.14
CA LYS A 41 7.61 7.45 4.89
C LYS A 41 8.89 6.61 4.94
N MET A 42 8.97 5.64 5.85
CA MET A 42 10.12 4.73 5.91
C MET A 42 10.25 3.89 4.64
N VAL A 43 9.14 3.50 4.03
CA VAL A 43 9.14 2.79 2.73
C VAL A 43 9.50 3.73 1.60
N GLU A 44 8.89 4.91 1.53
CA GLU A 44 9.17 5.92 0.50
C GLU A 44 10.63 6.37 0.48
N ALA A 45 11.29 6.40 1.64
CA ALA A 45 12.68 6.85 1.76
C ALA A 45 13.73 5.79 1.36
N TYR A 46 13.36 4.50 1.31
CA TYR A 46 14.35 3.43 1.16
C TYR A 46 14.69 3.15 -0.32
N PRO A 47 15.94 3.38 -0.76
CA PRO A 47 16.30 3.46 -2.18
C PRO A 47 16.31 2.11 -2.93
N TYR A 48 16.13 0.99 -2.24
CA TYR A 48 16.14 -0.34 -2.85
C TYR A 48 14.75 -0.93 -3.12
N TYR A 49 13.67 -0.27 -2.67
CA TYR A 49 12.32 -0.66 -3.04
C TYR A 49 11.98 -0.12 -4.44
N LYS A 50 11.52 -1.02 -5.32
CA LYS A 50 11.38 -0.72 -6.75
C LYS A 50 10.04 -0.09 -7.11
N THR A 51 9.07 -0.23 -6.23
CA THR A 51 7.66 0.04 -6.53
C THR A 51 7.08 1.20 -5.73
N VAL A 52 7.90 1.78 -4.83
CA VAL A 52 7.48 2.87 -3.95
C VAL A 52 8.65 3.85 -3.74
N GLY A 53 8.38 5.14 -3.82
CA GLY A 53 9.24 6.20 -3.29
C GLY A 53 10.57 6.42 -4.00
N TYR A 54 11.58 6.78 -3.22
CA TYR A 54 12.93 7.07 -3.70
C TYR A 54 13.61 5.79 -4.22
N GLY A 55 13.88 5.76 -5.52
CA GLY A 55 14.37 4.57 -6.22
C GLY A 55 13.26 3.70 -6.82
N GLY A 56 12.01 4.15 -6.73
CA GLY A 56 10.90 3.58 -7.47
C GLY A 56 11.17 3.56 -8.97
N LEU A 57 10.66 2.52 -9.65
CA LEU A 57 10.87 2.37 -11.09
C LEU A 57 9.98 3.36 -11.85
N PRO A 58 10.53 4.05 -12.87
CA PRO A 58 9.86 5.15 -13.55
C PRO A 58 8.85 4.68 -14.59
N ASN A 59 8.08 5.63 -15.10
CA ASN A 59 7.27 5.50 -16.30
C ASN A 59 8.14 5.34 -17.57
N GLU A 60 7.51 5.18 -18.74
CA GLU A 60 8.22 4.97 -20.02
C GLU A 60 9.15 6.14 -20.40
N ASN A 61 8.90 7.35 -19.87
CA ASN A 61 9.72 8.55 -20.09
C ASN A 61 10.86 8.74 -19.06
N GLY A 62 11.01 7.80 -18.11
CA GLY A 62 12.07 7.89 -17.09
C GLY A 62 11.70 8.77 -15.89
N VAL A 63 10.44 9.12 -15.70
CA VAL A 63 9.95 9.92 -14.57
C VAL A 63 9.32 9.00 -13.51
N VAL A 64 9.75 9.14 -12.26
CA VAL A 64 9.09 8.48 -11.13
C VAL A 64 7.87 9.30 -10.73
N GLU A 65 6.70 8.84 -11.14
CA GLU A 65 5.40 9.37 -10.73
C GLU A 65 4.86 8.53 -9.58
N MET A 66 4.45 9.20 -8.51
CA MET A 66 3.91 8.54 -7.32
C MET A 66 2.42 8.82 -7.15
N ASP A 67 1.73 7.83 -6.60
CA ASP A 67 0.36 7.94 -6.13
C ASP A 67 0.35 7.64 -4.62
N ALA A 68 -0.30 8.48 -3.82
CA ALA A 68 -0.40 8.28 -2.38
C ALA A 68 -1.75 8.80 -1.86
N ALA A 69 -2.21 8.19 -0.77
CA ALA A 69 -3.42 8.62 -0.09
C ALA A 69 -3.32 8.47 1.43
N PHE A 70 -4.16 9.21 2.12
CA PHE A 70 -4.36 9.16 3.56
C PHE A 70 -5.85 9.30 3.86
N MET A 71 -6.32 8.57 4.86
CA MET A 71 -7.69 8.69 5.37
C MET A 71 -7.70 8.58 6.89
N ASP A 72 -8.40 9.50 7.54
CA ASP A 72 -8.69 9.50 8.96
C ASP A 72 -10.04 8.80 9.21
N GLY A 73 -10.05 7.76 10.02
CA GLY A 73 -11.23 6.93 10.25
C GLY A 73 -12.24 7.56 11.20
N ASP A 74 -11.85 8.55 12.02
CA ASP A 74 -12.75 9.20 12.96
C ASP A 74 -13.65 10.23 12.23
N THR A 75 -13.08 10.93 11.26
CA THR A 75 -13.72 12.02 10.53
C THR A 75 -14.12 11.69 9.11
N LEU A 76 -13.60 10.56 8.59
CA LEU A 76 -13.63 10.15 7.19
C LEU A 76 -12.94 11.16 6.25
N ALA A 77 -12.17 12.10 6.81
CA ALA A 77 -11.39 13.06 6.03
C ALA A 77 -10.30 12.31 5.25
N GLN A 78 -10.21 12.62 3.95
CA GLN A 78 -9.26 11.98 3.07
C GLN A 78 -8.50 12.98 2.22
N GLY A 79 -7.25 12.66 1.91
CA GLY A 79 -6.44 13.39 0.96
C GLY A 79 -5.68 12.44 0.06
N ALA A 80 -5.48 12.84 -1.20
CA ALA A 80 -4.76 12.00 -2.15
C ALA A 80 -3.97 12.84 -3.15
N VAL A 81 -2.90 12.23 -3.65
CA VAL A 81 -2.13 12.71 -4.81
C VAL A 81 -1.96 11.58 -5.80
N ALA A 82 -2.01 11.91 -7.10
CA ALA A 82 -1.76 10.95 -8.17
C ALA A 82 -0.84 11.55 -9.24
N GLY A 83 0.11 10.77 -9.73
CA GLY A 83 1.10 11.23 -10.69
C GLY A 83 1.99 12.37 -10.16
N ILE A 84 2.11 12.53 -8.85
CA ILE A 84 3.01 13.51 -8.25
C ILE A 84 4.46 13.10 -8.49
N HIS A 85 5.34 14.04 -8.77
CA HIS A 85 6.76 13.77 -9.03
C HIS A 85 7.68 14.75 -8.31
N ASN A 86 8.94 14.33 -8.14
CA ASN A 86 9.96 15.12 -7.45
C ASN A 86 9.61 15.52 -6.01
N VAL A 87 8.80 14.73 -5.31
CA VAL A 87 8.44 14.93 -3.90
C VAL A 87 8.91 13.73 -3.10
N PHE A 88 9.64 13.96 -1.99
CA PHE A 88 10.27 12.88 -1.24
C PHE A 88 9.27 12.01 -0.49
N HIS A 89 8.23 12.62 0.10
CA HIS A 89 7.17 11.93 0.84
C HIS A 89 5.79 12.32 0.30
N ALA A 90 5.30 11.55 -0.66
CA ALA A 90 4.00 11.76 -1.27
C ALA A 90 2.85 11.54 -0.27
N VAL A 91 3.01 10.60 0.67
CA VAL A 91 2.02 10.36 1.74
C VAL A 91 1.81 11.57 2.64
N SER A 92 2.87 12.33 2.95
CA SER A 92 2.74 13.55 3.76
C SER A 92 1.95 14.64 3.04
N VAL A 93 2.09 14.74 1.72
CA VAL A 93 1.27 15.65 0.90
C VAL A 93 -0.18 15.22 0.90
N ALA A 94 -0.45 13.92 0.74
CA ALA A 94 -1.80 13.37 0.81
C ALA A 94 -2.44 13.64 2.19
N ARG A 95 -1.69 13.43 3.28
CA ARG A 95 -2.18 13.74 4.63
C ARG A 95 -2.48 15.23 4.82
N ALA A 96 -1.63 16.13 4.34
CA ALA A 96 -1.91 17.57 4.42
C ALA A 96 -3.18 17.95 3.66
N LEU A 97 -3.40 17.35 2.48
CA LEU A 97 -4.61 17.55 1.70
C LEU A 97 -5.88 17.03 2.40
N SER A 98 -5.79 16.05 3.29
CA SER A 98 -6.96 15.56 4.03
C SER A 98 -7.57 16.60 4.99
N HIS A 99 -6.82 17.63 5.34
CA HIS A 99 -7.32 18.77 6.13
C HIS A 99 -8.02 19.85 5.27
N GLU A 100 -7.96 19.69 3.95
CA GLU A 100 -8.63 20.61 3.03
C GLU A 100 -10.08 20.15 2.79
N HIS A 101 -11.06 21.01 3.06
CA HIS A 101 -12.46 20.67 2.80
C HIS A 101 -12.76 20.52 1.29
N TYR A 102 -12.11 21.34 0.47
CA TYR A 102 -12.16 21.28 -0.98
C TYR A 102 -10.75 21.02 -1.53
N ASN A 103 -10.65 20.44 -2.72
CA ASN A 103 -9.37 20.16 -3.37
C ASN A 103 -8.49 19.13 -2.62
N SER A 104 -9.08 18.24 -1.85
CA SER A 104 -8.37 17.20 -1.10
C SER A 104 -7.70 16.13 -1.98
N PHE A 105 -7.97 16.10 -3.30
CA PHE A 105 -7.32 15.22 -4.25
C PHE A 105 -6.71 16.04 -5.39
N ARG A 106 -5.38 16.01 -5.52
CA ARG A 106 -4.64 16.73 -6.57
C ARG A 106 -3.80 15.77 -7.41
N VAL A 107 -3.61 16.12 -8.70
CA VAL A 107 -2.92 15.25 -9.64
C VAL A 107 -1.79 15.96 -10.40
N GLY A 108 -0.77 15.21 -10.82
CA GLY A 108 0.30 15.65 -11.69
C GLY A 108 1.00 16.91 -11.22
N GLU A 109 1.18 17.85 -12.14
CA GLU A 109 1.85 19.13 -11.87
C GLU A 109 1.15 19.95 -10.76
N GLY A 110 -0.19 19.92 -10.69
CA GLY A 110 -0.92 20.62 -9.63
C GLY A 110 -0.64 20.07 -8.22
N ALA A 111 -0.43 18.76 -8.09
CA ALA A 111 0.01 18.14 -6.84
C ALA A 111 1.47 18.50 -6.50
N THR A 112 2.36 18.50 -7.49
CA THR A 112 3.77 18.87 -7.32
C THR A 112 3.93 20.33 -6.91
N GLN A 113 3.21 21.24 -7.55
CA GLN A 113 3.21 22.67 -7.18
C GLN A 113 2.66 22.91 -5.76
N TYR A 114 1.60 22.20 -5.38
CA TYR A 114 1.09 22.27 -4.00
C TYR A 114 2.16 21.86 -2.99
N ALA A 115 2.83 20.75 -3.24
CA ALA A 115 3.91 20.27 -2.37
C ALA A 115 5.04 21.31 -2.24
N GLN A 116 5.48 21.88 -3.37
CA GLN A 116 6.53 22.90 -3.39
C GLN A 116 6.13 24.18 -2.63
N LEU A 117 4.91 24.69 -2.85
CA LEU A 117 4.41 25.90 -2.21
C LEU A 117 4.18 25.74 -0.70
N ASN A 118 3.91 24.53 -0.23
CA ASN A 118 3.71 24.21 1.17
C ASN A 118 4.97 23.66 1.87
N GLY A 119 6.16 23.78 1.25
CA GLY A 119 7.44 23.49 1.90
C GLY A 119 7.76 22.00 2.07
N PHE A 120 7.09 21.09 1.32
CA PHE A 120 7.47 19.68 1.31
C PHE A 120 8.83 19.49 0.64
N GLU A 121 9.58 18.47 1.10
CA GLU A 121 10.92 18.18 0.54
C GLU A 121 10.83 17.78 -0.93
N MET A 122 11.45 18.59 -1.79
CA MET A 122 11.56 18.31 -3.22
C MET A 122 12.83 17.53 -3.51
N ARG A 123 12.71 16.41 -4.23
CA ARG A 123 13.85 15.52 -4.56
C ARG A 123 13.58 14.77 -5.86
N ASN A 124 14.60 14.64 -6.70
CA ASN A 124 14.52 13.70 -7.82
C ASN A 124 14.44 12.27 -7.27
N MET A 125 13.33 11.59 -7.55
CA MET A 125 13.06 10.25 -7.04
C MET A 125 13.75 9.14 -7.84
N LEU A 126 14.27 9.44 -9.04
CA LEU A 126 14.97 8.50 -9.89
C LEU A 126 16.42 8.34 -9.42
N THR A 127 16.75 7.23 -8.78
CA THR A 127 18.14 6.89 -8.44
C THR A 127 18.90 6.36 -9.66
N GLU A 128 20.25 6.42 -9.62
CA GLU A 128 21.11 5.85 -10.68
C GLU A 128 20.82 4.35 -10.89
N ARG A 129 20.48 3.64 -9.84
CA ARG A 129 20.08 2.24 -9.91
C ARG A 129 18.76 2.05 -10.68
N ALA A 130 17.74 2.83 -10.37
CA ALA A 130 16.46 2.77 -11.06
C ALA A 130 16.61 3.19 -12.54
N LYS A 131 17.44 4.22 -12.82
CA LYS A 131 17.76 4.68 -14.16
C LYS A 131 18.39 3.59 -15.02
N LYS A 132 19.43 2.90 -14.51
CA LYS A 132 20.05 1.77 -15.22
C LYS A 132 19.05 0.67 -15.57
N ARG A 133 18.13 0.39 -14.64
CA ARG A 133 17.08 -0.60 -14.86
C ARG A 133 16.10 -0.17 -15.95
N TRP A 134 15.73 1.11 -15.97
CA TRP A 134 14.88 1.69 -16.99
C TRP A 134 15.54 1.69 -18.38
N GLU A 135 16.80 2.07 -18.48
CA GLU A 135 17.56 2.05 -19.74
C GLU A 135 17.65 0.62 -20.31
N LYS A 136 17.95 -0.37 -19.45
CA LYS A 136 17.96 -1.79 -19.84
C LYS A 136 16.58 -2.22 -20.35
N ARG A 137 15.50 -1.93 -19.61
CA ARG A 137 14.14 -2.32 -20.00
C ARG A 137 13.70 -1.67 -21.31
N ARG A 138 14.05 -0.42 -21.54
CA ARG A 138 13.79 0.26 -22.82
C ARG A 138 14.43 -0.47 -24.00
N ALA A 139 15.68 -0.89 -23.87
CA ALA A 139 16.35 -1.67 -24.90
C ALA A 139 15.68 -3.03 -25.13
N GLU A 140 15.32 -3.73 -24.06
CA GLU A 140 14.61 -5.03 -24.14
C GLU A 140 13.23 -4.91 -24.85
N ILE A 141 12.49 -3.83 -24.59
CA ILE A 141 11.20 -3.57 -25.24
C ILE A 141 11.39 -3.23 -26.73
N ALA A 142 12.40 -2.40 -27.05
CA ALA A 142 12.72 -2.06 -28.42
C ALA A 142 13.07 -3.30 -29.27
N ASP A 143 13.70 -4.31 -28.64
CA ASP A 143 13.99 -5.59 -29.27
C ASP A 143 12.82 -6.58 -29.24
N ALA A 144 11.61 -6.16 -28.79
CA ALA A 144 10.41 -7.00 -28.61
C ALA A 144 10.59 -8.25 -27.74
N LYS A 145 11.56 -8.24 -26.82
CA LYS A 145 11.87 -9.40 -25.96
C LYS A 145 10.99 -9.50 -24.72
N VAL A 146 10.40 -8.39 -24.27
CA VAL A 146 9.60 -8.35 -23.05
C VAL A 146 8.37 -7.45 -23.21
N LYS A 147 7.34 -7.73 -22.44
CA LYS A 147 6.18 -6.83 -22.35
C LYS A 147 6.56 -5.59 -21.51
N PRO A 148 6.06 -4.38 -21.87
CA PRO A 148 6.01 -3.27 -20.94
C PRO A 148 5.16 -3.68 -19.73
N TYR A 149 5.33 -3.04 -18.61
CA TYR A 149 4.63 -3.28 -17.34
C TYR A 149 5.07 -4.57 -16.62
N ASP A 150 5.78 -4.35 -15.53
CA ASP A 150 6.26 -5.41 -14.64
C ASP A 150 6.39 -4.85 -13.22
N GLY A 151 5.88 -5.58 -12.22
CA GLY A 151 5.91 -5.18 -10.81
C GLY A 151 4.87 -4.11 -10.45
N HIS A 152 4.07 -4.37 -9.44
CA HIS A 152 2.95 -3.54 -9.02
C HIS A 152 2.73 -3.61 -7.50
N ASP A 153 3.81 -3.54 -6.70
CA ASP A 153 3.66 -3.56 -5.26
C ASP A 153 3.35 -2.15 -4.75
N THR A 154 2.34 -2.03 -3.92
CA THR A 154 1.94 -0.83 -3.21
C THR A 154 2.17 -1.05 -1.72
N VAL A 155 2.74 -0.09 -0.99
CA VAL A 155 2.61 -0.07 0.45
C VAL A 155 1.25 0.51 0.81
N GLY A 156 0.41 -0.33 1.44
CA GLY A 156 -0.83 0.08 2.08
C GLY A 156 -0.76 -0.29 3.56
N ALA A 157 -1.26 0.56 4.43
CA ALA A 157 -1.17 0.34 5.87
C ALA A 157 -2.42 0.84 6.60
N ILE A 158 -2.71 0.18 7.72
CA ILE A 158 -3.79 0.53 8.65
C ILE A 158 -3.18 0.57 10.05
N THR A 159 -3.56 1.58 10.83
CA THR A 159 -3.16 1.75 12.23
C THR A 159 -4.37 1.96 13.12
N LEU A 160 -4.29 1.44 14.35
CA LEU A 160 -5.30 1.52 15.39
C LEU A 160 -4.65 1.99 16.70
N THR A 161 -5.17 3.04 17.30
CA THR A 161 -4.71 3.53 18.61
C THR A 161 -5.41 2.81 19.77
N PRO A 162 -4.84 2.87 21.00
CA PRO A 162 -5.52 2.38 22.21
C PRO A 162 -6.87 3.03 22.50
N THR A 163 -7.16 4.17 21.91
CA THR A 163 -8.43 4.91 22.06
C THR A 163 -9.47 4.53 21.01
N GLY A 164 -9.12 3.65 20.06
CA GLY A 164 -10.01 3.19 19.00
C GLY A 164 -9.94 4.00 17.70
N SER A 165 -9.19 5.11 17.67
CA SER A 165 -8.99 5.88 16.42
C SER A 165 -8.16 5.09 15.41
N MET A 166 -8.57 5.11 14.16
CA MET A 166 -7.88 4.40 13.06
C MET A 166 -7.48 5.36 11.93
N ALA A 167 -6.45 4.98 11.20
CA ALA A 167 -6.07 5.66 9.97
C ALA A 167 -5.57 4.64 8.94
N ALA A 168 -5.74 4.96 7.65
CA ALA A 168 -5.19 4.21 6.54
C ALA A 168 -4.39 5.11 5.61
N ALA A 169 -3.33 4.57 5.00
CA ALA A 169 -2.56 5.27 4.00
C ALA A 169 -1.96 4.30 2.97
N THR A 170 -1.71 4.82 1.77
CA THR A 170 -1.09 4.09 0.66
C THR A 170 -0.01 4.93 0.01
N SER A 171 0.98 4.26 -0.60
CA SER A 171 1.95 4.89 -1.51
C SER A 171 2.50 3.88 -2.51
N THR A 172 2.70 4.33 -3.75
CA THR A 172 3.23 3.52 -4.85
C THR A 172 3.87 4.40 -5.93
N SER A 173 4.82 3.87 -6.69
CA SER A 173 5.25 4.45 -7.97
C SER A 173 4.54 3.82 -9.18
N GLY A 174 3.59 2.91 -8.93
CA GLY A 174 2.79 2.25 -9.95
C GLY A 174 3.55 1.14 -10.70
N LEU A 175 3.11 0.86 -11.92
CA LEU A 175 3.72 -0.14 -12.79
C LEU A 175 5.03 0.38 -13.40
N PHE A 176 6.04 -0.48 -13.46
CA PHE A 176 7.27 -0.18 -14.20
C PHE A 176 6.98 0.01 -15.70
N MET A 177 7.51 1.05 -16.30
CA MET A 177 7.26 1.43 -17.70
C MET A 177 5.78 1.80 -17.97
N LYS A 178 5.01 2.18 -16.96
CA LYS A 178 3.66 2.70 -17.14
C LYS A 178 3.66 3.90 -18.10
N ARG A 179 2.54 4.15 -18.76
CA ARG A 179 2.37 5.38 -19.50
C ARG A 179 2.30 6.58 -18.55
N PRO A 180 2.84 7.75 -18.93
CA PRO A 180 2.73 8.96 -18.11
C PRO A 180 1.27 9.25 -17.73
N GLY A 181 1.05 9.52 -16.44
CA GLY A 181 -0.28 9.79 -15.92
C GLY A 181 -1.16 8.55 -15.66
N ARG A 182 -0.65 7.32 -15.84
CA ARG A 182 -1.38 6.11 -15.41
C ARG A 182 -1.46 6.08 -13.89
N VAL A 183 -2.66 5.94 -13.38
CA VAL A 183 -3.00 5.83 -11.97
C VAL A 183 -3.65 4.47 -11.71
N GLY A 184 -3.25 3.80 -10.62
CA GLY A 184 -3.86 2.56 -10.12
C GLY A 184 -4.91 2.82 -9.06
N ASP A 185 -5.16 1.80 -8.24
CA ASP A 185 -6.11 1.86 -7.11
C ASP A 185 -5.63 2.70 -5.93
N SER A 186 -4.31 2.82 -5.74
CA SER A 186 -3.69 3.31 -4.51
C SER A 186 -4.21 4.68 -4.04
N PRO A 187 -4.49 5.71 -4.89
CA PRO A 187 -4.99 6.98 -4.42
C PRO A 187 -6.53 7.04 -4.35
N LEU A 188 -7.22 5.96 -4.69
CA LEU A 188 -8.69 5.92 -4.80
C LEU A 188 -9.31 5.31 -3.54
N SER A 189 -9.97 6.16 -2.74
CA SER A 189 -10.76 5.73 -1.58
C SER A 189 -11.81 4.69 -1.98
N GLY A 190 -11.92 3.64 -1.19
CA GLY A 190 -12.78 2.51 -1.44
C GLY A 190 -12.15 1.42 -2.30
N SER A 191 -11.13 1.75 -3.11
CA SER A 191 -10.42 0.79 -3.95
C SER A 191 -9.10 0.37 -3.32
N GLY A 192 -8.11 1.26 -3.27
CA GLY A 192 -6.78 1.00 -2.72
C GLY A 192 -6.75 1.01 -1.20
N PHE A 193 -7.67 1.71 -0.56
CA PHE A 193 -7.79 1.81 0.89
C PHE A 193 -9.19 2.28 1.30
N TYR A 194 -9.57 1.98 2.51
CA TYR A 194 -10.72 2.58 3.20
C TYR A 194 -10.58 2.36 4.71
N VAL A 195 -11.04 3.31 5.53
CA VAL A 195 -11.05 3.18 6.98
C VAL A 195 -12.22 3.93 7.61
N ASP A 196 -12.84 3.31 8.61
CA ASP A 196 -13.87 3.88 9.47
C ASP A 196 -13.58 3.36 10.88
N SER A 197 -13.29 4.26 11.82
CA SER A 197 -12.90 3.88 13.18
C SER A 197 -13.99 3.11 13.94
N GLU A 198 -15.25 3.25 13.54
CA GLU A 198 -16.36 2.49 14.14
C GLU A 198 -16.37 1.02 13.66
N ILE A 199 -15.69 0.70 12.57
CA ILE A 199 -15.74 -0.63 11.93
C ILE A 199 -14.34 -1.23 11.83
N GLY A 200 -13.46 -0.58 11.07
CA GLY A 200 -12.15 -1.07 10.72
C GLY A 200 -11.61 -0.44 9.45
N GLY A 201 -10.48 -0.96 8.97
CA GLY A 201 -9.84 -0.50 7.74
C GLY A 201 -9.38 -1.64 6.86
N ALA A 202 -9.19 -1.35 5.58
CA ALA A 202 -8.61 -2.26 4.59
C ALA A 202 -7.70 -1.49 3.62
N ALA A 203 -6.67 -2.18 3.10
CA ALA A 203 -5.79 -1.66 2.07
C ALA A 203 -5.39 -2.74 1.07
N ALA A 204 -5.17 -2.33 -0.17
CA ALA A 204 -4.92 -3.20 -1.30
C ALA A 204 -3.53 -3.00 -1.89
N THR A 205 -3.04 -4.00 -2.60
CA THR A 205 -1.83 -3.97 -3.42
C THR A 205 -1.97 -4.93 -4.59
N GLY A 206 -1.35 -4.62 -5.73
CA GLY A 206 -1.36 -5.48 -6.90
C GLY A 206 -1.83 -4.78 -8.16
N LEU A 207 -2.53 -5.51 -9.05
CA LEU A 207 -3.02 -4.92 -10.30
C LEU A 207 -4.21 -3.97 -10.02
N GLY A 208 -3.90 -2.68 -9.99
CA GLY A 208 -4.84 -1.62 -9.64
C GLY A 208 -6.10 -1.60 -10.51
N GLU A 209 -5.95 -1.88 -11.80
CA GLU A 209 -7.06 -1.92 -12.74
C GLU A 209 -8.12 -3.00 -12.40
N ASP A 210 -7.71 -4.07 -11.73
CA ASP A 210 -8.65 -5.09 -11.26
C ASP A 210 -9.23 -4.73 -9.89
N ILE A 211 -8.40 -4.25 -8.97
CA ILE A 211 -8.83 -3.81 -7.63
C ILE A 211 -9.92 -2.73 -7.74
N MET A 212 -9.75 -1.73 -8.62
CA MET A 212 -10.70 -0.64 -8.84
C MET A 212 -12.09 -1.13 -9.29
N LYS A 213 -12.16 -2.20 -10.08
CA LYS A 213 -13.45 -2.74 -10.55
C LYS A 213 -14.32 -3.30 -9.42
N GLY A 214 -13.71 -3.66 -8.30
CA GLY A 214 -14.39 -4.25 -7.13
C GLY A 214 -14.64 -3.27 -5.99
N CYS A 215 -13.98 -2.11 -5.95
CA CYS A 215 -13.93 -1.23 -4.77
C CYS A 215 -13.63 -2.04 -3.50
N LEU A 216 -12.62 -2.93 -3.58
CA LEU A 216 -12.45 -4.05 -2.66
C LEU A 216 -12.17 -3.63 -1.21
N SER A 217 -11.43 -2.53 -1.00
CA SER A 217 -11.17 -2.05 0.37
C SER A 217 -12.45 -1.60 1.07
N TYR A 218 -13.34 -0.89 0.37
CA TYR A 218 -14.65 -0.51 0.93
C TYR A 218 -15.54 -1.73 1.16
N GLU A 219 -15.56 -2.69 0.23
CA GLU A 219 -16.36 -3.90 0.37
C GLU A 219 -15.96 -4.72 1.60
N ILE A 220 -14.66 -4.84 1.89
CA ILE A 220 -14.16 -5.52 3.09
C ILE A 220 -14.64 -4.79 4.36
N VAL A 221 -14.48 -3.45 4.43
CA VAL A 221 -14.95 -2.68 5.59
C VAL A 221 -16.47 -2.79 5.75
N ARG A 222 -17.22 -2.70 4.66
CA ARG A 222 -18.69 -2.91 4.67
C ARG A 222 -19.06 -4.29 5.22
N LEU A 223 -18.36 -5.36 4.82
CA LEU A 223 -18.60 -6.72 5.33
C LEU A 223 -18.27 -6.82 6.82
N MET A 224 -17.16 -6.24 7.29
CA MET A 224 -16.86 -6.15 8.72
C MET A 224 -17.97 -5.43 9.49
N GLY A 225 -18.55 -4.35 8.94
CA GLY A 225 -19.71 -3.66 9.51
C GLY A 225 -20.99 -4.51 9.60
N THR A 226 -21.08 -5.62 8.88
CA THR A 226 -22.16 -6.61 9.01
C THR A 226 -21.86 -7.74 10.01
N GLY A 227 -20.75 -7.64 10.76
CA GLY A 227 -20.36 -8.62 11.78
C GLY A 227 -19.42 -9.73 11.28
N ARG A 228 -18.84 -9.61 10.09
CA ARG A 228 -17.77 -10.50 9.64
C ARG A 228 -16.47 -10.19 10.37
N THR A 229 -15.70 -11.22 10.71
CA THR A 229 -14.31 -11.00 11.12
C THR A 229 -13.50 -10.43 9.94
N PRO A 230 -12.35 -9.75 10.18
CA PRO A 230 -11.53 -9.25 9.09
C PRO A 230 -11.11 -10.34 8.08
N GLN A 231 -10.80 -11.56 8.55
CA GLN A 231 -10.45 -12.66 7.67
C GLN A 231 -11.65 -13.10 6.81
N GLN A 232 -12.83 -13.26 7.41
CA GLN A 232 -14.04 -13.59 6.65
C GLN A 232 -14.39 -12.52 5.63
N ALA A 233 -14.27 -11.24 6.00
CA ALA A 233 -14.54 -10.13 5.11
C ALA A 233 -13.56 -10.10 3.91
N CYS A 234 -12.28 -10.36 4.16
CA CYS A 234 -11.27 -10.48 3.11
C CYS A 234 -11.60 -11.64 2.15
N ASP A 235 -11.85 -12.83 2.68
CA ASP A 235 -12.14 -14.00 1.87
C ASP A 235 -13.45 -13.84 1.06
N GLU A 236 -14.53 -13.35 1.69
CA GLU A 236 -15.84 -13.11 1.05
C GLU A 236 -15.81 -12.00 -0.02
N ALA A 237 -14.94 -10.98 0.12
CA ALA A 237 -14.81 -9.92 -0.88
C ALA A 237 -13.93 -10.36 -2.05
N VAL A 238 -12.79 -11.00 -1.78
CA VAL A 238 -11.71 -11.19 -2.74
C VAL A 238 -11.95 -12.39 -3.65
N TYR A 239 -12.20 -13.58 -3.10
CA TYR A 239 -12.27 -14.79 -3.92
C TYR A 239 -13.46 -14.83 -4.90
N PRO A 240 -14.69 -14.48 -4.51
CA PRO A 240 -15.80 -14.37 -5.47
C PRO A 240 -15.56 -13.31 -6.54
N PHE A 241 -14.80 -12.25 -6.20
CA PHE A 241 -14.45 -11.23 -7.16
C PHE A 241 -13.41 -11.71 -8.18
N ILE A 242 -12.41 -12.49 -7.77
CA ILE A 242 -11.46 -13.16 -8.67
C ILE A 242 -12.21 -14.05 -9.67
N GLU A 243 -13.15 -14.89 -9.21
CA GLU A 243 -13.95 -15.71 -10.08
C GLU A 243 -14.81 -14.87 -11.06
N LYS A 244 -15.34 -13.74 -10.58
CA LYS A 244 -16.09 -12.79 -11.44
C LYS A 244 -15.22 -12.21 -12.53
N LEU A 245 -13.95 -11.85 -12.24
CA LEU A 245 -12.99 -11.39 -13.23
C LEU A 245 -12.66 -12.49 -14.23
N GLN A 246 -12.37 -13.70 -13.76
CA GLN A 246 -12.12 -14.86 -14.62
C GLN A 246 -13.28 -15.16 -15.58
N ARG A 247 -14.52 -15.13 -15.07
CA ARG A 247 -15.71 -15.33 -15.92
C ARG A 247 -15.91 -14.21 -16.96
N ARG A 248 -15.56 -12.96 -16.64
CA ARG A 248 -15.80 -11.80 -17.51
C ARG A 248 -14.67 -11.51 -18.49
N TYR A 249 -13.43 -11.75 -18.08
CA TYR A 249 -12.23 -11.36 -18.83
C TYR A 249 -11.31 -12.53 -19.17
N GLY A 250 -11.64 -13.76 -18.75
CA GLY A 250 -10.81 -14.94 -18.94
C GLY A 250 -9.62 -15.02 -17.98
N GLN A 251 -9.36 -13.99 -17.19
CA GLN A 251 -8.24 -13.90 -16.24
C GLN A 251 -8.54 -12.90 -15.12
N ALA A 252 -7.82 -13.01 -14.03
CA ALA A 252 -7.68 -12.00 -12.99
C ALA A 252 -6.21 -11.66 -12.83
N GLY A 253 -5.89 -10.40 -12.59
CA GLY A 253 -4.56 -9.97 -12.22
C GLY A 253 -4.18 -10.43 -10.80
N GLU A 254 -2.92 -10.26 -10.46
CA GLU A 254 -2.41 -10.55 -9.10
C GLU A 254 -2.72 -9.39 -8.18
N PHE A 255 -3.36 -9.65 -7.05
CA PHE A 255 -3.62 -8.66 -6.01
C PHE A 255 -3.84 -9.29 -4.64
N SER A 256 -3.60 -8.48 -3.62
CA SER A 256 -3.72 -8.86 -2.21
C SER A 256 -4.33 -7.73 -1.39
N LEU A 257 -5.07 -8.08 -0.36
CA LEU A 257 -5.69 -7.12 0.55
C LEU A 257 -5.40 -7.51 2.00
N ILE A 258 -5.25 -6.49 2.82
CA ILE A 258 -5.14 -6.59 4.28
C ILE A 258 -6.30 -5.85 4.93
N ALA A 259 -6.72 -6.30 6.10
CA ALA A 259 -7.76 -5.65 6.90
C ALA A 259 -7.45 -5.73 8.39
N MET A 260 -7.98 -4.75 9.15
CA MET A 260 -7.96 -4.74 10.62
C MET A 260 -9.26 -4.12 11.13
N ASP A 261 -9.90 -4.74 12.13
CA ASP A 261 -11.06 -4.17 12.79
C ASP A 261 -10.68 -3.24 13.96
N HIS A 262 -11.68 -2.56 14.50
CA HIS A 262 -11.51 -1.65 15.65
C HIS A 262 -11.12 -2.36 16.95
N ALA A 263 -11.18 -3.70 17.00
CA ALA A 263 -10.71 -4.51 18.12
C ALA A 263 -9.28 -5.05 17.94
N GLY A 264 -8.62 -4.73 16.81
CA GLY A 264 -7.25 -5.13 16.51
C GLY A 264 -7.13 -6.55 15.94
N HIS A 265 -8.25 -7.22 15.60
CA HIS A 265 -8.18 -8.43 14.79
C HIS A 265 -7.84 -8.05 13.35
N TRP A 266 -7.17 -8.95 12.65
CA TRP A 266 -6.75 -8.70 11.29
C TRP A 266 -7.06 -9.89 10.36
N GLY A 267 -7.03 -9.64 9.06
CA GLY A 267 -7.23 -10.64 8.04
C GLY A 267 -6.56 -10.24 6.73
N VAL A 268 -6.32 -11.20 5.86
CA VAL A 268 -5.73 -11.00 4.54
C VAL A 268 -6.36 -11.94 3.52
N ALA A 269 -6.42 -11.49 2.26
CA ALA A 269 -6.74 -12.37 1.14
C ALA A 269 -5.85 -12.04 -0.06
N THR A 270 -5.49 -13.06 -0.82
CA THR A 270 -4.54 -12.96 -1.93
C THR A 270 -4.79 -14.06 -2.97
N ASN A 271 -4.47 -13.77 -4.23
CA ASN A 271 -4.41 -14.79 -5.28
C ASN A 271 -2.98 -15.10 -5.75
N VAL A 272 -1.99 -14.61 -5.02
CA VAL A 272 -0.55 -14.81 -5.27
C VAL A 272 0.18 -15.01 -3.94
N GLU A 273 1.43 -15.47 -3.95
CA GLU A 273 2.29 -15.43 -2.77
C GLU A 273 2.47 -13.98 -2.32
N PHE A 274 2.14 -13.69 -1.06
CA PHE A 274 2.08 -12.33 -0.55
C PHE A 274 2.64 -12.23 0.88
N THR A 275 3.61 -11.34 1.10
CA THR A 275 4.08 -11.04 2.44
C THR A 275 3.40 -9.80 3.01
N PHE A 276 3.14 -9.81 4.30
CA PHE A 276 2.65 -8.64 5.02
C PHE A 276 3.31 -8.54 6.39
N SER A 277 3.24 -7.38 7.01
CA SER A 277 3.75 -7.19 8.36
C SER A 277 2.65 -6.71 9.28
N VAL A 278 2.61 -7.25 10.50
CA VAL A 278 1.60 -6.91 11.49
C VAL A 278 2.23 -6.83 12.89
N ALA A 279 1.71 -5.91 13.69
CA ALA A 279 1.99 -5.78 15.11
C ALA A 279 0.71 -5.39 15.84
N THR A 280 0.46 -5.95 17.01
CA THR A 280 -0.69 -5.60 17.85
C THR A 280 -0.28 -5.59 19.32
N THR A 281 -1.18 -5.21 20.20
CA THR A 281 -0.98 -5.31 21.65
C THR A 281 -0.51 -6.70 22.10
N HIS A 282 -0.92 -7.75 21.36
CA HIS A 282 -0.65 -9.15 21.70
C HIS A 282 0.39 -9.82 20.80
N GLN A 283 0.87 -9.12 19.78
CA GLN A 283 1.80 -9.66 18.79
C GLN A 283 2.91 -8.66 18.49
N ALA A 284 4.14 -9.03 18.79
CA ALA A 284 5.31 -8.24 18.37
C ALA A 284 5.34 -8.11 16.84
N PRO A 285 5.99 -7.05 16.29
CA PRO A 285 6.13 -6.89 14.86
C PRO A 285 6.68 -8.14 14.19
N VAL A 286 5.91 -8.73 13.27
CA VAL A 286 6.24 -9.96 12.56
C VAL A 286 5.95 -9.80 11.07
N ILE A 287 6.70 -10.55 10.24
CA ILE A 287 6.41 -10.70 8.82
C ILE A 287 5.81 -12.09 8.62
N LEU A 288 4.71 -12.14 7.92
CA LEU A 288 3.98 -13.36 7.59
C LEU A 288 3.87 -13.49 6.07
N MET A 289 3.72 -14.73 5.62
CA MET A 289 3.45 -15.10 4.23
C MET A 289 2.00 -15.58 4.12
N ALA A 290 1.28 -15.07 3.14
CA ALA A 290 -0.06 -15.51 2.79
C ALA A 290 -0.05 -16.15 1.40
N HIS A 291 -0.84 -17.21 1.26
CA HIS A 291 -1.04 -17.94 0.01
C HIS A 291 -2.52 -18.18 -0.24
N PRO A 292 -2.96 -18.28 -1.51
CA PRO A 292 -4.29 -18.81 -1.81
C PRO A 292 -4.45 -20.21 -1.20
N GLY A 293 -5.45 -20.38 -0.35
CA GLY A 293 -5.79 -21.65 0.27
C GLY A 293 -6.91 -22.39 -0.47
N PRO A 294 -7.27 -23.60 -0.03
CA PRO A 294 -8.40 -24.33 -0.59
C PRO A 294 -9.74 -23.66 -0.22
N ASN A 295 -10.77 -23.92 -1.02
CA ASN A 295 -12.14 -23.49 -0.74
C ASN A 295 -12.31 -21.98 -0.52
N GLN A 296 -11.59 -21.16 -1.33
CA GLN A 296 -11.66 -19.69 -1.25
C GLN A 296 -11.25 -19.14 0.14
N THR A 297 -10.19 -19.69 0.70
CA THR A 297 -9.59 -19.22 1.95
C THR A 297 -8.14 -18.79 1.74
N THR A 298 -7.56 -18.15 2.72
CA THR A 298 -6.15 -17.76 2.75
C THR A 298 -5.40 -18.57 3.79
N THR A 299 -4.28 -19.16 3.42
CA THR A 299 -3.32 -19.78 4.35
C THR A 299 -2.24 -18.79 4.73
N ILE A 300 -1.87 -18.76 6.01
CA ILE A 300 -0.89 -17.81 6.55
C ILE A 300 0.15 -18.58 7.34
N GLU A 301 1.42 -18.29 7.09
CA GLU A 301 2.55 -18.90 7.78
C GLU A 301 3.67 -17.90 8.09
N PRO A 302 4.50 -18.15 9.10
CA PRO A 302 5.70 -17.35 9.35
C PRO A 302 6.71 -17.50 8.21
N ILE A 303 7.40 -16.41 7.86
CA ILE A 303 8.55 -16.51 6.95
C ILE A 303 9.78 -17.07 7.66
N THR A 304 10.66 -17.74 6.91
CA THR A 304 11.92 -18.27 7.44
C THR A 304 13.03 -17.22 7.39
N GLN A 305 14.07 -17.39 8.21
CA GLN A 305 15.26 -16.53 8.16
C GLN A 305 15.96 -16.66 6.80
N GLU A 306 15.98 -17.85 6.21
CA GLU A 306 16.54 -18.09 4.86
C GLU A 306 15.80 -17.25 3.80
N TRP A 307 14.47 -17.19 3.86
CA TRP A 307 13.67 -16.34 2.97
C TRP A 307 14.04 -14.86 3.13
N LEU A 308 14.19 -14.39 4.38
CA LEU A 308 14.58 -13.01 4.66
C LEU A 308 15.96 -12.67 4.08
N ASP A 309 16.93 -13.53 4.29
CA ASP A 309 18.30 -13.35 3.80
C ASP A 309 18.33 -13.32 2.25
N ALA A 310 17.57 -14.20 1.62
CA ALA A 310 17.42 -14.23 0.17
C ALA A 310 16.74 -12.95 -0.37
N TYR A 311 15.70 -12.46 0.32
CA TYR A 311 15.03 -11.22 -0.01
C TYR A 311 15.98 -10.02 0.06
N GLU A 312 16.72 -9.86 1.17
CA GLU A 312 17.68 -8.78 1.39
C GLU A 312 18.79 -8.78 0.31
N LYS A 313 19.33 -9.94 -0.01
CA LYS A 313 20.32 -10.12 -1.07
C LYS A 313 19.75 -9.72 -2.44
N ARG A 314 18.52 -10.15 -2.74
CA ARG A 314 17.86 -9.87 -4.03
C ARG A 314 17.61 -8.39 -4.26
N ILE A 315 17.07 -7.66 -3.25
CA ILE A 315 16.76 -6.23 -3.43
C ILE A 315 18.01 -5.37 -3.59
N LYS A 316 19.14 -5.78 -3.00
CA LYS A 316 20.43 -5.08 -3.06
C LYS A 316 21.36 -5.56 -4.18
N ALA A 317 21.00 -6.65 -4.88
CA ALA A 317 21.83 -7.21 -5.95
C ALA A 317 22.15 -6.17 -7.05
N PRO A 318 23.36 -6.15 -7.61
CA PRO A 318 23.71 -5.25 -8.72
C PRO A 318 22.72 -5.34 -9.87
N ILE A 319 22.57 -4.28 -10.63
CA ILE A 319 21.85 -4.30 -11.92
C ILE A 319 22.89 -4.65 -12.98
N GLU A 320 22.80 -5.85 -13.50
CA GLU A 320 23.63 -6.33 -14.59
C GLU A 320 23.15 -5.80 -15.95
#